data_158ba51bcc5af2dfe66175e6a2fd7c53
#
_entry.id   158ba51bcc5af2dfe66175e6a2fd7c53
#
_cell.length_a   1.000
_cell.length_b   1.000
_cell.length_c   1.000
_cell.angle_alpha   90.00
_cell.angle_beta   90.00
_cell.angle_gamma   90.00
#
_symmetry.space_group_name_H-M   'P 1'
#
loop_
_entity.id
_entity.type
_entity.pdbx_description
1 polymer ?
#
loop_
_entity_poly.entity_id
_entity_poly.type
_entity_poly.pdbx_seq_one_letter_code
_entity_poly.pdbx_strand_id
1 'polypeptide(L)'
;MEEKLKIFFCEDDENLGMLLREYLQAKGYVTDLFSDGEAGYKGFTKGKYDLCVLDVMMPKKDGFTLAEEIRSINPDIPIIFLTAKTMKEDILEGFKIGADDYLTK
;
A
#
# COMPACT_ATOMS: atom_id res chain seq x y z
N MET A 1 6.38 -26.51 -5.22
CA MET A 1 5.70 -25.67 -4.23
C MET A 1 5.60 -24.26 -4.76
N GLU A 2 4.38 -23.73 -4.86
CA GLU A 2 4.21 -22.37 -5.35
C GLU A 2 4.53 -21.35 -4.26
N GLU A 3 5.30 -20.34 -4.61
CA GLU A 3 5.54 -19.23 -3.72
C GLU A 3 4.30 -18.33 -3.70
N LYS A 4 3.89 -17.95 -2.51
CA LYS A 4 2.77 -17.03 -2.36
C LYS A 4 3.27 -15.61 -2.61
N LEU A 5 2.48 -14.82 -3.32
CA LEU A 5 2.77 -13.40 -3.48
C LEU A 5 2.62 -12.70 -2.13
N LYS A 6 3.52 -11.77 -1.88
CA LYS A 6 3.54 -11.02 -0.62
C LYS A 6 3.13 -9.58 -0.86
N ILE A 7 2.09 -9.16 -0.12
CA ILE A 7 1.50 -7.83 -0.24
C ILE A 7 1.91 -6.96 0.93
N PHE A 8 2.42 -5.77 0.61
CA PHE A 8 2.65 -4.71 1.56
C PHE A 8 1.38 -3.87 1.64
N PHE A 9 0.73 -3.82 2.79
CA PHE A 9 -0.54 -3.12 2.95
C PHE A 9 -0.42 -2.09 4.08
N CYS A 10 -0.68 -0.83 3.77
CA CYS A 10 -0.61 0.25 4.73
C CYS A 10 -1.95 0.97 4.82
N GLU A 11 -2.61 0.88 5.98
CA GLU A 11 -3.94 1.42 6.22
C GLU A 11 -4.08 1.77 7.70
N ASP A 12 -4.50 2.99 8.00
CA ASP A 12 -4.62 3.46 9.38
C ASP A 12 -5.94 3.06 10.05
N ASP A 13 -6.98 2.76 9.29
CA ASP A 13 -8.24 2.24 9.83
C ASP A 13 -8.04 0.77 10.20
N GLU A 14 -7.93 0.49 11.50
CA GLU A 14 -7.65 -0.87 11.97
C GLU A 14 -8.70 -1.88 11.54
N ASN A 15 -9.98 -1.51 11.59
CA ASN A 15 -11.05 -2.43 11.22
C ASN A 15 -11.01 -2.77 9.73
N LEU A 16 -10.88 -1.77 8.88
CA LEU A 16 -10.77 -1.98 7.45
C LEU A 16 -9.49 -2.73 7.09
N GLY A 17 -8.37 -2.34 7.72
CA GLY A 17 -7.09 -2.99 7.47
C GLY A 17 -7.12 -4.47 7.81
N MET A 18 -7.64 -4.82 8.98
CA MET A 18 -7.75 -6.23 9.38
C MET A 18 -8.69 -7.02 8.49
N LEU A 19 -9.82 -6.42 8.12
CA LEU A 19 -10.79 -7.09 7.25
C LEU A 19 -10.18 -7.39 5.87
N LEU A 20 -9.52 -6.41 5.27
CA LEU A 20 -8.91 -6.59 3.96
C LEU A 20 -7.72 -7.54 4.02
N ARG A 21 -6.93 -7.49 5.09
CA ARG A 21 -5.83 -8.43 5.26
C ARG A 21 -6.36 -9.86 5.33
N GLU A 22 -7.39 -10.11 6.12
CA GLU A 22 -7.99 -11.44 6.22
C GLU A 22 -8.51 -11.91 4.87
N TYR A 23 -9.14 -11.01 4.12
CA TYR A 23 -9.63 -11.34 2.79
C TYR A 23 -8.48 -11.73 1.84
N LEU A 24 -7.42 -10.94 1.82
CA LEU A 24 -6.28 -11.20 0.96
C LEU A 24 -5.56 -12.50 1.35
N GLN A 25 -5.42 -12.75 2.65
CA GLN A 25 -4.81 -14.00 3.11
C GLN A 25 -5.69 -15.21 2.76
N ALA A 26 -7.00 -15.07 2.81
CA ALA A 26 -7.92 -16.13 2.41
C ALA A 26 -7.81 -16.44 0.90
N LYS A 27 -7.40 -15.44 0.10
CA LYS A 27 -7.17 -15.64 -1.33
C LYS A 27 -5.78 -16.20 -1.65
N GLY A 28 -4.98 -16.45 -0.63
CA GLY A 28 -3.66 -17.06 -0.81
C GLY A 28 -2.49 -16.09 -0.83
N TYR A 29 -2.70 -14.82 -0.50
CA TYR A 29 -1.62 -13.83 -0.47
C TYR A 29 -1.11 -13.66 0.95
N VAL A 30 0.21 -13.61 1.12
CA VAL A 30 0.80 -13.23 2.39
C VAL A 30 0.69 -11.71 2.49
N THR A 31 0.07 -11.20 3.54
CA THR A 31 -0.21 -9.76 3.65
C THR A 31 0.29 -9.23 4.99
N ASP A 32 1.23 -8.30 4.93
CA ASP A 32 1.71 -7.58 6.11
C ASP A 32 1.00 -6.23 6.17
N LEU A 33 0.33 -5.97 7.29
CA LEU A 33 -0.42 -4.74 7.51
C LEU A 33 0.35 -3.79 8.42
N PHE A 34 0.46 -2.54 7.99
CA PHE A 34 1.06 -1.46 8.78
C PHE A 34 0.02 -0.36 8.98
N SER A 35 -0.01 0.23 10.16
CA SER A 35 -1.05 1.20 10.53
C SER A 35 -0.69 2.65 10.28
N ASP A 36 0.55 2.93 9.90
CA ASP A 36 0.97 4.29 9.54
C ASP A 36 2.16 4.25 8.58
N GLY A 37 2.46 5.41 7.98
CA GLY A 37 3.50 5.47 6.96
C GLY A 37 4.91 5.25 7.48
N GLU A 38 5.19 5.62 8.73
CA GLU A 38 6.52 5.38 9.29
C GLU A 38 6.78 3.91 9.55
N ALA A 39 5.80 3.23 10.18
CA ALA A 39 5.86 1.78 10.40
C ALA A 39 5.96 1.05 9.05
N GLY A 40 5.19 1.52 8.07
CA GLY A 40 5.22 0.96 6.73
C GLY A 40 6.58 1.08 6.08
N TYR A 41 7.17 2.26 6.13
CA TYR A 41 8.50 2.47 5.55
C TYR A 41 9.53 1.52 6.17
N LYS A 42 9.55 1.44 7.51
CA LYS A 42 10.48 0.54 8.21
C LYS A 42 10.25 -0.91 7.81
N GLY A 43 8.99 -1.32 7.72
CA GLY A 43 8.66 -2.69 7.32
C GLY A 43 9.07 -2.98 5.88
N PHE A 44 8.86 -2.03 4.98
CA PHE A 44 9.22 -2.20 3.58
C PHE A 44 10.74 -2.39 3.40
N THR A 45 11.54 -1.64 4.14
CA THR A 45 13.00 -1.75 4.04
C THR A 45 13.53 -3.09 4.52
N LYS A 46 12.79 -3.78 5.37
CA LYS A 46 13.21 -5.06 5.96
C LYS A 46 12.66 -6.29 5.25
N GLY A 47 11.63 -6.11 4.44
CA GLY A 47 10.96 -7.22 3.77
C GLY A 47 11.12 -7.17 2.27
N LYS A 48 10.59 -8.20 1.62
CA LYS A 48 10.49 -8.26 0.15
C LYS A 48 9.02 -8.43 -0.21
N TYR A 49 8.52 -7.56 -1.05
CA TYR A 49 7.11 -7.53 -1.41
C TYR A 49 6.93 -7.55 -2.91
N ASP A 50 5.77 -8.04 -3.34
CA ASP A 50 5.41 -8.15 -4.75
C ASP A 50 4.41 -7.10 -5.19
N LEU A 51 3.68 -6.50 -4.23
CA LEU A 51 2.65 -5.52 -4.49
C LEU A 51 2.49 -4.62 -3.28
N CYS A 52 2.25 -3.34 -3.52
CA CYS A 52 1.93 -2.39 -2.46
C CYS A 52 0.49 -1.92 -2.59
N VAL A 53 -0.24 -1.92 -1.47
CA VAL A 53 -1.57 -1.32 -1.35
C VAL A 53 -1.47 -0.27 -0.26
N LEU A 54 -1.66 0.99 -0.63
CA LEU A 54 -1.42 2.13 0.27
C LEU A 54 -2.66 3.01 0.39
N ASP A 55 -3.06 3.28 1.64
CA ASP A 55 -4.05 4.32 1.91
C ASP A 55 -3.40 5.68 1.65
N VAL A 56 -4.13 6.60 1.03
CA VAL A 56 -3.61 7.95 0.76
C VAL A 56 -3.51 8.75 2.05
N MET A 57 -4.55 8.73 2.88
CA MET A 57 -4.64 9.54 4.09
C MET A 57 -4.23 8.74 5.32
N MET A 58 -3.01 8.98 5.81
CA MET A 58 -2.50 8.30 6.99
C MET A 58 -1.76 9.29 7.90
N PRO A 59 -1.73 9.04 9.22
CA PRO A 59 -0.93 9.87 10.12
C PRO A 59 0.57 9.65 9.90
N LYS A 60 1.37 10.59 10.36
CA LYS A 60 2.84 10.63 10.32
C LYS A 60 3.42 10.76 8.92
N LYS A 61 3.00 9.93 7.98
CA LYS A 61 3.47 9.95 6.61
C LYS A 61 2.32 9.48 5.72
N ASP A 62 1.89 10.31 4.80
CA ASP A 62 0.79 9.95 3.91
C ASP A 62 1.23 8.92 2.86
N GLY A 63 0.23 8.35 2.16
CA GLY A 63 0.48 7.30 1.19
C GLY A 63 1.32 7.74 0.00
N PHE A 64 1.17 8.99 -0.44
CA PHE A 64 1.96 9.50 -1.56
C PHE A 64 3.43 9.63 -1.21
N THR A 65 3.74 10.17 -0.03
CA THR A 65 5.11 10.29 0.45
C THR A 65 5.74 8.90 0.61
N LEU A 66 5.00 7.98 1.19
CA LEU A 66 5.46 6.59 1.34
C LEU A 66 5.72 5.96 -0.02
N ALA A 67 4.84 6.18 -0.99
CA ALA A 67 5.02 5.64 -2.34
C ALA A 67 6.28 6.18 -3.01
N GLU A 68 6.58 7.46 -2.85
CA GLU A 68 7.82 8.03 -3.40
C GLU A 68 9.05 7.35 -2.81
N GLU A 69 9.03 7.12 -1.50
CA GLU A 69 10.14 6.44 -0.83
C GLU A 69 10.26 4.98 -1.29
N ILE A 70 9.13 4.30 -1.44
CA ILE A 70 9.13 2.93 -1.97
C ILE A 70 9.69 2.90 -3.38
N ARG A 71 9.30 3.85 -4.24
CA ARG A 71 9.82 3.94 -5.61
C ARG A 71 11.32 4.16 -5.67
N SER A 72 11.89 4.86 -4.71
CA SER A 72 13.34 5.04 -4.67
C SER A 72 14.09 3.77 -4.28
N ILE A 73 13.41 2.87 -3.55
CA ILE A 73 13.99 1.56 -3.16
C ILE A 73 13.74 0.52 -4.26
N ASN A 74 12.52 0.48 -4.78
CA ASN A 74 12.11 -0.48 -5.81
C ASN A 74 11.28 0.24 -6.88
N PRO A 75 11.89 0.63 -8.00
CA PRO A 75 11.19 1.38 -9.04
C PRO A 75 10.11 0.60 -9.77
N ASP A 76 10.13 -0.72 -9.68
CA ASP A 76 9.26 -1.57 -10.50
C ASP A 76 8.08 -2.19 -9.75
N ILE A 77 8.03 -2.11 -8.42
CA ILE A 77 6.96 -2.75 -7.67
C ILE A 77 5.60 -2.09 -7.98
N PRO A 78 4.55 -2.88 -8.27
CA PRO A 78 3.23 -2.29 -8.48
C PRO A 78 2.70 -1.62 -7.21
N ILE A 79 2.09 -0.45 -7.36
CA ILE A 79 1.49 0.30 -6.27
C ILE A 79 0.03 0.60 -6.60
N ILE A 80 -0.86 0.24 -5.67
CA ILE A 80 -2.28 0.55 -5.77
C ILE A 80 -2.64 1.44 -4.58
N PHE A 81 -3.27 2.57 -4.84
CA PHE A 81 -3.73 3.45 -3.78
C PHE A 81 -5.18 3.15 -3.42
N LEU A 82 -5.47 3.16 -2.10
CA LEU A 82 -6.84 3.15 -1.59
C LEU A 82 -7.20 4.57 -1.20
N THR A 83 -8.35 5.04 -1.63
CA THR A 83 -8.81 6.37 -1.29
C THR A 83 -10.30 6.36 -0.98
N ALA A 84 -10.71 7.14 0.02
CA ALA A 84 -12.12 7.30 0.36
C ALA A 84 -12.86 8.17 -0.66
N LYS A 85 -12.12 8.95 -1.43
CA LYS A 85 -12.68 9.87 -2.42
C LYS A 85 -11.93 9.77 -3.73
N THR A 86 -12.66 9.76 -4.83
CA THR A 86 -12.07 9.91 -6.14
C THR A 86 -11.80 11.39 -6.39
N MET A 87 -10.79 11.94 -5.72
CA MET A 87 -10.40 13.32 -5.97
C MET A 87 -9.46 13.33 -7.16
N LYS A 88 -9.85 14.08 -8.20
CA LYS A 88 -9.09 14.15 -9.43
C LYS A 88 -7.64 14.56 -9.20
N GLU A 89 -7.42 15.49 -8.26
CA GLU A 89 -6.09 15.96 -7.92
C GLU A 89 -5.24 14.87 -7.28
N ASP A 90 -5.83 14.07 -6.38
CA ASP A 90 -5.13 12.97 -5.73
C ASP A 90 -4.77 11.87 -6.74
N ILE A 91 -5.66 11.59 -7.67
CA ILE A 91 -5.41 10.62 -8.72
C ILE A 91 -4.24 11.07 -9.59
N LEU A 92 -4.21 12.34 -9.98
CA LEU A 92 -3.12 12.88 -10.78
C LEU A 92 -1.79 12.81 -10.04
N GLU A 93 -1.79 13.14 -8.74
CA GLU A 93 -0.59 13.08 -7.91
C GLU A 93 -0.04 11.67 -7.84
N GLY A 94 -0.91 10.68 -7.63
CA GLY A 94 -0.50 9.29 -7.56
C GLY A 94 0.07 8.78 -8.88
N PHE A 95 -0.51 9.16 -10.01
CA PHE A 95 0.02 8.77 -11.32
C PHE A 95 1.39 9.39 -11.58
N LYS A 96 1.64 10.60 -11.10
CA LYS A 96 2.97 11.23 -11.20
C LYS A 96 4.02 10.44 -10.43
N ILE A 97 3.64 9.84 -9.31
CA ILE A 97 4.53 9.00 -8.49
C ILE A 97 4.72 7.64 -9.15
N GLY A 98 3.85 7.26 -10.07
CA GLY A 98 3.93 6.00 -10.78
C GLY A 98 3.02 4.92 -10.23
N ALA A 99 1.85 5.30 -9.71
CA ALA A 99 0.85 4.34 -9.27
C ALA A 99 0.29 3.56 -10.45
N ASP A 100 0.00 2.29 -10.22
CA ASP A 100 -0.57 1.41 -11.24
C ASP A 100 -2.08 1.44 -11.24
N ASP A 101 -2.70 1.77 -10.11
CA ASP A 101 -4.16 1.81 -10.03
C ASP A 101 -4.62 2.55 -8.76
N TYR A 102 -5.92 2.82 -8.72
CA TYR A 102 -6.63 3.43 -7.60
C TYR A 102 -7.88 2.64 -7.31
N LEU A 103 -8.13 2.37 -6.05
CA LEU A 103 -9.36 1.73 -5.60
C LEU A 103 -10.04 2.65 -4.59
N THR A 104 -11.36 2.79 -4.71
CA THR A 104 -12.16 3.54 -3.76
C THR A 104 -12.53 2.61 -2.60
N LYS A 105 -12.38 3.13 -1.41
CA LYS A 105 -12.79 2.40 -0.20
C LYS A 105 -14.29 2.17 -0.16
#